data_9b36c0c8fab58b87c03aedd54d421f39
#
_entry.id   9b36c0c8fab58b87c03aedd54d421f39
#
_cell.length_a   1.000
_cell.length_b   1.000
_cell.length_c   1.000
_cell.angle_alpha   90.00
_cell.angle_beta   90.00
_cell.angle_gamma   90.00
#
_symmetry.space_group_name_H-M   'P 1'
#
loop_
_entity.id
_entity.type
_entity.pdbx_description
1 polymer ?
#
loop_
_entity_poly.entity_id
_entity_poly.type
_entity_poly.pdbx_seq_one_letter_code
_entity_poly.pdbx_strand_id
1 'polypeptide(L)'
;VLVISCPCALGLATPVAIMVGNGVGAKHGILFKTAVSLESTGKIQIAALDKTGTITCGTPTVTDVIPAETISGQTLLTLAYALEAKSEHPLAKAILTYAHGENLPLQPVTEFQALPGNGLTAMYEGQPLWGGNQAFIGSKAKIPAQMQKQAETLASQGKTPLFFCWGNAFLGIIAAADVLKPESAAAIAQMQQMGIRVVMLTGDNQRTANAIGAQAGVDEVIAGVLPGEKEAVIRQLQTQGKVAMVGAVSYTHLRAHETAANL
;
A
#
# COMPACT_ATOMS: atom_id res chain seq x y z
N VAL A 1 4.02 -59.59 23.69
CA VAL A 1 2.93 -59.15 22.77
C VAL A 1 2.12 -58.02 23.35
N LEU A 2 2.01 -57.86 24.70
CA LEU A 2 1.23 -56.78 25.34
C LEU A 2 1.91 -55.41 25.36
N VAL A 3 3.20 -55.31 25.13
CA VAL A 3 3.95 -54.02 25.16
C VAL A 3 3.75 -53.20 23.88
N ILE A 4 3.27 -53.79 22.79
CA ILE A 4 3.03 -53.12 21.49
C ILE A 4 1.68 -52.42 21.45
N SER A 5 0.82 -52.63 22.44
CA SER A 5 -0.55 -52.13 22.46
C SER A 5 -0.74 -50.78 23.19
N CYS A 6 0.33 -50.14 23.67
CA CYS A 6 0.22 -48.81 24.24
C CYS A 6 0.42 -47.73 23.19
N PRO A 7 -0.63 -47.03 22.71
CA PRO A 7 -0.51 -45.92 21.77
C PRO A 7 0.02 -44.64 22.41
N CYS A 8 0.57 -44.72 23.64
CA CYS A 8 0.98 -43.55 24.43
C CYS A 8 2.00 -42.65 23.72
N ALA A 9 2.97 -43.25 23.03
CA ALA A 9 3.96 -42.48 22.26
C ALA A 9 3.33 -41.78 21.05
N LEU A 10 2.41 -42.44 20.36
CA LEU A 10 1.71 -41.87 19.19
C LEU A 10 0.68 -40.83 19.63
N GLY A 11 -0.02 -41.07 20.77
CA GLY A 11 -1.02 -40.13 21.32
C GLY A 11 -0.43 -38.83 21.88
N LEU A 12 0.83 -38.86 22.34
CA LEU A 12 1.52 -37.67 22.86
C LEU A 12 2.36 -36.93 21.81
N ALA A 13 2.83 -37.58 20.75
CA ALA A 13 3.71 -37.00 19.76
C ALA A 13 3.09 -35.78 19.06
N THR A 14 1.84 -35.91 18.60
CA THR A 14 1.14 -34.81 17.90
C THR A 14 0.85 -33.62 18.82
N PRO A 15 0.29 -33.74 20.02
CA PRO A 15 0.12 -32.60 20.93
C PRO A 15 1.43 -31.91 21.31
N VAL A 16 2.50 -32.66 21.54
CA VAL A 16 3.81 -32.08 21.84
C VAL A 16 4.37 -31.32 20.64
N ALA A 17 4.28 -31.87 19.43
CA ALA A 17 4.73 -31.18 18.22
C ALA A 17 3.96 -29.86 17.98
N ILE A 18 2.63 -29.85 18.21
CA ILE A 18 1.80 -28.64 18.12
C ILE A 18 2.23 -27.63 19.17
N MET A 19 2.46 -28.06 20.42
CA MET A 19 2.88 -27.19 21.51
C MET A 19 4.24 -26.55 21.23
N VAL A 20 5.20 -27.31 20.70
CA VAL A 20 6.52 -26.82 20.32
C VAL A 20 6.38 -25.86 19.12
N GLY A 21 5.62 -26.22 18.10
CA GLY A 21 5.38 -25.37 16.92
C GLY A 21 4.74 -24.02 17.29
N ASN A 22 3.71 -24.04 18.14
CA ASN A 22 3.09 -22.81 18.66
C ASN A 22 4.08 -21.98 19.50
N GLY A 23 4.88 -22.63 20.33
CA GLY A 23 5.89 -21.96 21.14
C GLY A 23 6.98 -21.28 20.31
N VAL A 24 7.43 -21.92 19.23
CA VAL A 24 8.38 -21.32 18.27
C VAL A 24 7.72 -20.18 17.52
N GLY A 25 6.50 -20.38 17.01
CA GLY A 25 5.74 -19.33 16.35
C GLY A 25 5.57 -18.09 17.24
N ALA A 26 5.15 -18.27 18.49
CA ALA A 26 4.96 -17.18 19.45
C ALA A 26 6.23 -16.39 19.75
N LYS A 27 7.39 -17.04 19.80
CA LYS A 27 8.70 -16.36 19.93
C LYS A 27 9.01 -15.43 18.76
N HIS A 28 8.45 -15.70 17.58
CA HIS A 28 8.59 -14.87 16.38
C HIS A 28 7.37 -13.97 16.12
N GLY A 29 6.47 -13.82 17.11
CA GLY A 29 5.27 -13.00 16.99
C GLY A 29 4.15 -13.63 16.16
N ILE A 30 4.23 -14.93 15.85
CA ILE A 30 3.22 -15.65 15.06
C ILE A 30 2.33 -16.46 16.01
N LEU A 31 1.03 -16.17 15.98
CA LEU A 31 0.04 -16.88 16.79
C LEU A 31 -0.89 -17.69 15.88
N PHE A 32 -0.87 -19.01 16.02
CA PHE A 32 -1.78 -19.88 15.30
C PHE A 32 -3.09 -20.02 16.07
N LYS A 33 -4.21 -19.80 15.38
CA LYS A 33 -5.55 -19.89 15.98
C LYS A 33 -5.95 -21.33 16.31
N THR A 34 -5.48 -22.29 15.50
CA THR A 34 -5.77 -23.72 15.65
C THR A 34 -4.55 -24.57 15.28
N ALA A 35 -4.52 -25.82 15.74
CA ALA A 35 -3.52 -26.80 15.35
C ALA A 35 -3.56 -27.09 13.83
N VAL A 36 -4.75 -27.07 13.23
CA VAL A 36 -4.96 -27.26 11.80
C VAL A 36 -4.31 -26.12 11.01
N SER A 37 -4.41 -24.88 11.52
CA SER A 37 -3.75 -23.72 10.88
C SER A 37 -2.23 -23.89 10.85
N LEU A 38 -1.63 -24.36 11.95
CA LEU A 38 -0.19 -24.64 12.01
C LEU A 38 0.22 -25.71 10.98
N GLU A 39 -0.52 -26.82 10.92
CA GLU A 39 -0.26 -27.89 9.96
C GLU A 39 -0.44 -27.42 8.50
N SER A 40 -1.50 -26.66 8.23
CA SER A 40 -1.82 -26.16 6.91
C SER A 40 -0.76 -25.17 6.39
N THR A 41 -0.18 -24.36 7.28
CA THR A 41 0.88 -23.42 6.94
C THR A 41 2.10 -24.13 6.35
N GLY A 42 2.47 -25.29 6.87
CA GLY A 42 3.57 -26.10 6.32
C GLY A 42 3.31 -26.71 4.94
N LYS A 43 2.08 -26.64 4.43
CA LYS A 43 1.65 -27.23 3.15
C LYS A 43 1.29 -26.20 2.09
N ILE A 44 1.53 -24.91 2.34
CA ILE A 44 1.22 -23.80 1.44
C ILE A 44 2.09 -23.92 0.18
N GLN A 45 1.46 -23.72 -0.97
CA GLN A 45 2.08 -23.71 -2.28
C GLN A 45 1.98 -22.34 -2.95
N ILE A 46 0.97 -21.55 -2.58
CA ILE A 46 0.71 -20.22 -3.13
C ILE A 46 0.48 -19.25 -1.97
N ALA A 47 1.24 -18.15 -1.92
CA ALA A 47 1.01 -17.03 -1.03
C ALA A 47 0.37 -15.89 -1.81
N ALA A 48 -0.91 -15.62 -1.54
CA ALA A 48 -1.63 -14.47 -2.10
C ALA A 48 -1.49 -13.29 -1.15
N LEU A 49 -0.70 -12.28 -1.53
CA LEU A 49 -0.40 -11.12 -0.70
C LEU A 49 -1.24 -9.92 -1.14
N ASP A 50 -1.94 -9.28 -0.21
CA ASP A 50 -2.52 -7.97 -0.47
C ASP A 50 -1.40 -6.92 -0.66
N LYS A 51 -1.57 -5.96 -1.55
CA LYS A 51 -0.59 -4.89 -1.74
C LYS A 51 -0.52 -3.98 -0.52
N THR A 52 -1.65 -3.32 -0.20
CA THR A 52 -1.71 -2.18 0.72
C THR A 52 -1.54 -2.62 2.18
N GLY A 53 -0.55 -2.08 2.86
CA GLY A 53 -0.26 -2.40 4.26
C GLY A 53 0.37 -3.78 4.49
N THR A 54 0.52 -4.61 3.45
CA THR A 54 1.15 -5.94 3.51
C THR A 54 2.51 -5.90 2.81
N ILE A 55 2.53 -5.74 1.48
CA ILE A 55 3.75 -5.56 0.68
C ILE A 55 4.26 -4.13 0.83
N THR A 56 3.34 -3.15 0.89
CA THR A 56 3.63 -1.73 1.07
C THR A 56 3.35 -1.28 2.50
N CYS A 57 3.81 -0.08 2.85
CA CYS A 57 3.60 0.51 4.19
C CYS A 57 2.13 0.80 4.50
N GLY A 58 1.27 0.91 3.48
CA GLY A 58 -0.15 1.22 3.62
C GLY A 58 -0.46 2.70 3.87
N THR A 59 0.58 3.51 3.94
CA THR A 59 0.49 4.97 4.08
C THR A 59 1.30 5.61 2.94
N PRO A 60 0.68 6.47 2.11
CA PRO A 60 1.40 7.20 1.09
C PRO A 60 2.49 8.07 1.73
N THR A 61 3.63 8.17 1.05
CA THR A 61 4.73 9.09 1.38
C THR A 61 5.08 9.93 0.17
N VAL A 62 5.57 11.16 0.37
CA VAL A 62 6.10 11.98 -0.72
C VAL A 62 7.38 11.33 -1.23
N THR A 63 7.44 11.08 -2.53
CA THR A 63 8.59 10.46 -3.19
C THR A 63 9.35 11.45 -4.07
N ASP A 64 8.68 12.46 -4.61
CA ASP A 64 9.30 13.46 -5.50
C ASP A 64 8.65 14.83 -5.27
N VAL A 65 9.49 15.86 -5.26
CA VAL A 65 9.10 17.27 -5.25
C VAL A 65 9.75 17.92 -6.47
N ILE A 66 8.94 18.27 -7.48
CA ILE A 66 9.39 18.77 -8.78
C ILE A 66 8.84 20.19 -8.96
N PRO A 67 9.60 21.23 -8.61
CA PRO A 67 9.17 22.61 -8.76
C PRO A 67 9.18 23.04 -10.24
N ALA A 68 8.36 24.03 -10.59
CA ALA A 68 8.48 24.75 -11.86
C ALA A 68 9.81 25.52 -11.93
N GLU A 69 10.31 25.82 -13.13
CA GLU A 69 11.64 26.43 -13.33
C GLU A 69 11.89 27.71 -12.52
N THR A 70 10.84 28.51 -12.26
CA THR A 70 10.92 29.78 -11.54
C THR A 70 10.64 29.66 -10.04
N ILE A 71 10.36 28.47 -9.55
CA ILE A 71 9.91 28.22 -8.17
C ILE A 71 10.93 27.33 -7.46
N SER A 72 11.20 27.61 -6.18
CA SER A 72 12.02 26.71 -5.35
C SER A 72 11.20 25.51 -4.88
N GLY A 73 11.86 24.37 -4.68
CA GLY A 73 11.21 23.19 -4.06
C GLY A 73 10.62 23.50 -2.69
N GLN A 74 11.29 24.35 -1.92
CA GLN A 74 10.84 24.80 -0.61
C GLN A 74 9.55 25.63 -0.70
N THR A 75 9.44 26.54 -1.68
CA THR A 75 8.23 27.34 -1.91
C THR A 75 7.06 26.45 -2.31
N LEU A 76 7.25 25.53 -3.25
CA LEU A 76 6.22 24.57 -3.65
C LEU A 76 5.73 23.77 -2.44
N LEU A 77 6.65 23.22 -1.66
CA LEU A 77 6.30 22.40 -0.50
C LEU A 77 5.61 23.21 0.61
N THR A 78 6.05 24.44 0.89
CA THR A 78 5.43 25.32 1.88
C THR A 78 3.99 25.65 1.51
N LEU A 79 3.71 25.99 0.24
CA LEU A 79 2.35 26.30 -0.20
C LEU A 79 1.46 25.05 -0.27
N ALA A 80 2.00 23.93 -0.72
CA ALA A 80 1.28 22.65 -0.67
C ALA A 80 0.95 22.25 0.77
N TYR A 81 1.89 22.40 1.70
CA TYR A 81 1.69 22.17 3.13
C TYR A 81 0.56 23.04 3.71
N ALA A 82 0.56 24.33 3.40
CA ALA A 82 -0.48 25.26 3.84
C ALA A 82 -1.87 24.86 3.31
N LEU A 83 -1.97 24.45 2.05
CA LEU A 83 -3.23 24.01 1.43
C LEU A 83 -3.73 22.69 2.02
N GLU A 84 -2.86 21.71 2.15
CA GLU A 84 -3.21 20.35 2.58
C GLU A 84 -3.43 20.21 4.08
N ALA A 85 -3.01 21.20 4.88
CA ALA A 85 -3.11 21.15 6.36
C ALA A 85 -4.54 20.98 6.90
N LYS A 86 -5.56 21.33 6.11
CA LYS A 86 -6.97 21.17 6.47
C LYS A 86 -7.64 19.96 5.79
N SER A 87 -6.90 19.19 5.04
CA SER A 87 -7.40 18.01 4.32
C SER A 87 -7.19 16.73 5.14
N GLU A 88 -8.20 15.87 5.17
CA GLU A 88 -8.11 14.55 5.81
C GLU A 88 -7.66 13.44 4.84
N HIS A 89 -7.38 13.79 3.58
CA HIS A 89 -7.02 12.81 2.56
C HIS A 89 -5.66 12.15 2.88
N PRO A 90 -5.47 10.84 2.62
CA PRO A 90 -4.19 10.16 2.87
C PRO A 90 -2.98 10.82 2.18
N LEU A 91 -3.16 11.36 0.96
CA LEU A 91 -2.11 12.09 0.25
C LEU A 91 -1.75 13.42 0.94
N ALA A 92 -2.72 14.11 1.55
CA ALA A 92 -2.46 15.28 2.37
C ALA A 92 -1.55 14.94 3.55
N LYS A 93 -1.86 13.85 4.28
CA LYS A 93 -1.02 13.39 5.39
C LYS A 93 0.42 13.12 4.96
N ALA A 94 0.62 12.59 3.74
CA ALA A 94 1.96 12.38 3.19
C ALA A 94 2.72 13.71 3.06
N ILE A 95 2.08 14.74 2.49
CA ILE A 95 2.67 16.08 2.33
C ILE A 95 2.95 16.73 3.69
N LEU A 96 2.00 16.62 4.63
CA LEU A 96 2.18 17.16 5.99
C LEU A 96 3.37 16.51 6.70
N THR A 97 3.46 15.19 6.66
CA THR A 97 4.56 14.44 7.28
C THR A 97 5.91 14.83 6.69
N TYR A 98 5.97 14.96 5.36
CA TYR A 98 7.20 15.35 4.65
C TYR A 98 7.62 16.78 5.01
N ALA A 99 6.65 17.74 4.97
CA ALA A 99 6.91 19.14 5.31
C ALA A 99 7.35 19.32 6.78
N HIS A 100 6.78 18.54 7.70
CA HIS A 100 7.25 18.49 9.09
C HIS A 100 8.69 18.01 9.21
N GLY A 101 9.07 16.98 8.45
CA GLY A 101 10.44 16.48 8.41
C GLY A 101 11.45 17.51 7.92
N GLU A 102 11.02 18.40 7.00
CA GLU A 102 11.83 19.53 6.51
C GLU A 102 11.76 20.77 7.42
N ASN A 103 11.06 20.70 8.57
CA ASN A 103 10.88 21.82 9.52
C ASN A 103 10.28 23.08 8.88
N LEU A 104 9.37 22.93 7.92
CA LEU A 104 8.73 24.05 7.25
C LEU A 104 7.66 24.70 8.15
N PRO A 105 7.59 26.07 8.16
CA PRO A 105 6.54 26.76 8.89
C PRO A 105 5.19 26.60 8.18
N LEU A 106 4.14 26.29 8.95
CA LEU A 106 2.78 26.27 8.43
C LEU A 106 2.29 27.71 8.16
N GLN A 107 1.96 28.00 6.91
CA GLN A 107 1.40 29.27 6.51
C GLN A 107 -0.13 29.28 6.65
N PRO A 108 -0.74 30.40 7.11
CA PRO A 108 -2.18 30.48 7.23
C PRO A 108 -2.84 30.58 5.86
N VAL A 109 -3.91 29.83 5.65
CA VAL A 109 -4.81 29.96 4.49
C VAL A 109 -6.24 30.16 4.94
N THR A 110 -7.01 30.90 4.15
CA THR A 110 -8.43 31.17 4.37
C THR A 110 -9.29 30.52 3.26
N GLU A 111 -10.60 30.48 3.44
CA GLU A 111 -11.57 30.00 2.44
C GLU A 111 -11.25 28.60 1.89
N PHE A 112 -10.73 27.71 2.74
CA PHE A 112 -10.42 26.35 2.34
C PHE A 112 -11.69 25.58 1.91
N GLN A 113 -11.61 24.91 0.75
CA GLN A 113 -12.65 24.03 0.24
C GLN A 113 -12.03 22.79 -0.40
N ALA A 114 -12.58 21.63 -0.09
CA ALA A 114 -12.31 20.38 -0.81
C ALA A 114 -13.30 20.26 -1.98
N LEU A 115 -12.77 19.98 -3.16
CA LEU A 115 -13.54 19.80 -4.41
C LEU A 115 -13.48 18.33 -4.81
N PRO A 116 -14.53 17.53 -4.47
CA PRO A 116 -14.50 16.08 -4.71
C PRO A 116 -14.19 15.74 -6.17
N GLY A 117 -13.23 14.82 -6.36
CA GLY A 117 -12.77 14.38 -7.68
C GLY A 117 -11.79 15.33 -8.40
N ASN A 118 -11.61 16.57 -7.92
CA ASN A 118 -10.73 17.56 -8.53
C ASN A 118 -9.50 17.88 -7.69
N GLY A 119 -9.69 18.30 -6.45
CA GLY A 119 -8.61 18.71 -5.58
C GLY A 119 -9.07 19.66 -4.48
N LEU A 120 -8.22 20.60 -4.12
CA LEU A 120 -8.39 21.56 -3.03
C LEU A 120 -8.24 22.98 -3.52
N THR A 121 -8.89 23.92 -2.84
CA THR A 121 -8.70 25.35 -3.03
C THR A 121 -8.66 26.07 -1.68
N ALA A 122 -7.87 27.14 -1.60
CA ALA A 122 -7.83 28.09 -0.49
C ALA A 122 -7.36 29.44 -0.98
N MET A 123 -7.47 30.47 -0.10
CA MET A 123 -6.87 31.79 -0.35
C MET A 123 -5.57 31.93 0.45
N TYR A 124 -4.49 32.29 -0.23
CA TYR A 124 -3.20 32.61 0.36
C TYR A 124 -2.72 33.97 -0.16
N GLU A 125 -2.42 34.91 0.75
CA GLU A 125 -2.00 36.28 0.43
C GLU A 125 -2.92 36.99 -0.60
N GLY A 126 -4.23 36.81 -0.47
CA GLY A 126 -5.22 37.44 -1.34
C GLY A 126 -5.34 36.82 -2.74
N GLN A 127 -4.65 35.73 -3.02
CA GLN A 127 -4.75 35.01 -4.27
C GLN A 127 -5.18 33.56 -4.05
N PRO A 128 -5.93 32.96 -4.98
CA PRO A 128 -6.35 31.59 -4.87
C PRO A 128 -5.16 30.63 -5.02
N LEU A 129 -5.08 29.65 -4.13
CA LEU A 129 -4.13 28.54 -4.12
C LEU A 129 -4.89 27.26 -4.42
N TRP A 130 -4.48 26.50 -5.42
CA TRP A 130 -5.10 25.23 -5.83
C TRP A 130 -4.11 24.08 -5.80
N GLY A 131 -4.60 22.92 -5.41
CA GLY A 131 -3.90 21.64 -5.49
C GLY A 131 -4.84 20.55 -5.99
N GLY A 132 -4.37 19.65 -6.84
CA GLY A 132 -5.21 18.57 -7.32
C GLY A 132 -4.68 17.83 -8.55
N ASN A 133 -5.61 17.23 -9.31
CA ASN A 133 -5.25 16.48 -10.49
C ASN A 133 -4.86 17.38 -11.68
N GLN A 134 -4.24 16.79 -12.70
CA GLN A 134 -3.75 17.51 -13.90
C GLN A 134 -4.86 18.29 -14.63
N ALA A 135 -6.05 17.70 -14.78
CA ALA A 135 -7.15 18.32 -15.49
C ALA A 135 -7.65 19.56 -14.75
N PHE A 136 -7.80 19.49 -13.43
CA PHE A 136 -8.22 20.60 -12.60
C PHE A 136 -7.21 21.75 -12.63
N ILE A 137 -5.93 21.48 -12.40
CA ILE A 137 -4.90 22.53 -12.40
C ILE A 137 -4.67 23.09 -13.80
N GLY A 138 -4.77 22.27 -14.86
CA GLY A 138 -4.69 22.71 -16.24
C GLY A 138 -5.79 23.69 -16.66
N SER A 139 -6.94 23.71 -15.95
CA SER A 139 -8.00 24.72 -16.14
C SER A 139 -7.69 26.06 -15.43
N LYS A 140 -6.70 26.12 -14.53
CA LYS A 140 -6.35 27.30 -13.73
C LYS A 140 -5.04 27.95 -14.17
N ALA A 141 -4.05 27.12 -14.50
CA ALA A 141 -2.72 27.57 -14.91
C ALA A 141 -2.19 26.71 -16.07
N LYS A 142 -1.34 27.32 -16.91
CA LYS A 142 -0.68 26.59 -18.00
C LYS A 142 0.40 25.67 -17.43
N ILE A 143 0.19 24.36 -17.56
CA ILE A 143 1.17 23.34 -17.15
C ILE A 143 2.17 23.17 -18.31
N PRO A 144 3.50 23.35 -18.08
CA PRO A 144 4.52 23.13 -19.10
C PRO A 144 4.49 21.68 -19.63
N ALA A 145 4.70 21.48 -20.92
CA ALA A 145 4.68 20.15 -21.56
C ALA A 145 5.71 19.18 -20.94
N GLN A 146 6.86 19.69 -20.51
CA GLN A 146 7.86 18.90 -19.80
C GLN A 146 7.33 18.36 -18.47
N MET A 147 6.61 19.16 -17.70
CA MET A 147 6.00 18.77 -16.43
C MET A 147 4.90 17.72 -16.62
N GLN A 148 4.12 17.83 -17.71
CA GLN A 148 3.12 16.81 -18.07
C GLN A 148 3.79 15.46 -18.35
N LYS A 149 4.86 15.43 -19.12
CA LYS A 149 5.64 14.20 -19.39
C LYS A 149 6.25 13.62 -18.12
N GLN A 150 6.76 14.45 -17.22
CA GLN A 150 7.28 14.01 -15.94
C GLN A 150 6.18 13.37 -15.08
N ALA A 151 5.00 13.99 -15.03
CA ALA A 151 3.85 13.41 -14.32
C ALA A 151 3.41 12.06 -14.90
N GLU A 152 3.40 11.92 -16.23
CA GLU A 152 3.11 10.64 -16.89
C GLU A 152 4.15 9.57 -16.54
N THR A 153 5.43 9.95 -16.48
CA THR A 153 6.50 9.06 -16.05
C THR A 153 6.32 8.62 -14.61
N LEU A 154 6.04 9.54 -13.69
CA LEU A 154 5.75 9.24 -12.28
C LEU A 154 4.54 8.31 -12.14
N ALA A 155 3.45 8.61 -12.86
CA ALA A 155 2.27 7.75 -12.87
C ALA A 155 2.58 6.34 -13.39
N SER A 156 3.47 6.23 -14.39
CA SER A 156 3.92 4.92 -14.90
C SER A 156 4.72 4.10 -13.88
N GLN A 157 5.33 4.78 -12.91
CA GLN A 157 6.05 4.17 -11.79
C GLN A 157 5.15 3.83 -10.59
N GLY A 158 3.82 4.01 -10.73
CA GLY A 158 2.88 3.75 -9.65
C GLY A 158 2.75 4.88 -8.62
N LYS A 159 3.29 6.06 -8.91
CA LYS A 159 3.18 7.24 -8.07
C LYS A 159 1.96 8.08 -8.45
N THR A 160 1.42 8.82 -7.50
CA THR A 160 0.30 9.74 -7.72
C THR A 160 0.83 11.17 -7.77
N PRO A 161 0.91 11.81 -8.95
CA PRO A 161 1.32 13.20 -9.08
C PRO A 161 0.17 14.13 -8.69
N LEU A 162 0.44 15.07 -7.80
CA LEU A 162 -0.41 16.17 -7.39
C LEU A 162 0.17 17.47 -7.94
N PHE A 163 -0.65 18.26 -8.58
CA PHE A 163 -0.28 19.52 -9.22
C PHE A 163 -0.70 20.69 -8.35
N PHE A 164 0.12 21.75 -8.30
CA PHE A 164 -0.15 22.94 -7.49
C PHE A 164 0.01 24.20 -8.34
N CYS A 165 -0.86 25.21 -8.08
CA CYS A 165 -0.73 26.53 -8.65
C CYS A 165 -1.24 27.61 -7.69
N TRP A 166 -0.69 28.81 -7.77
CA TRP A 166 -1.05 30.00 -6.99
C TRP A 166 -1.34 31.16 -7.93
N GLY A 167 -2.55 31.72 -7.86
CA GLY A 167 -3.04 32.59 -8.92
C GLY A 167 -2.96 31.90 -10.28
N ASN A 168 -2.31 32.53 -11.24
CA ASN A 168 -2.09 31.94 -12.58
C ASN A 168 -0.71 31.24 -12.73
N ALA A 169 0.09 31.21 -11.65
CA ALA A 169 1.42 30.63 -11.67
C ALA A 169 1.36 29.14 -11.32
N PHE A 170 1.86 28.30 -12.21
CA PHE A 170 2.08 26.89 -11.92
C PHE A 170 3.28 26.74 -10.99
N LEU A 171 3.09 26.09 -9.85
CA LEU A 171 4.13 25.93 -8.82
C LEU A 171 4.98 24.67 -9.04
N GLY A 172 4.36 23.57 -9.47
CA GLY A 172 5.06 22.30 -9.64
C GLY A 172 4.20 21.09 -9.34
N ILE A 173 4.88 19.95 -9.19
CA ILE A 173 4.29 18.65 -8.92
C ILE A 173 4.90 18.06 -7.64
N ILE A 174 4.07 17.51 -6.77
CA ILE A 174 4.48 16.65 -5.66
C ILE A 174 3.91 15.28 -5.93
N ALA A 175 4.77 14.27 -6.00
CA ALA A 175 4.33 12.89 -6.16
C ALA A 175 4.37 12.14 -4.83
N ALA A 176 3.32 11.38 -4.58
CA ALA A 176 3.24 10.49 -3.44
C ALA A 176 2.93 9.06 -3.88
N ALA A 177 3.48 8.09 -3.18
CA ALA A 177 3.22 6.68 -3.42
C ALA A 177 3.17 5.90 -2.10
N ASP A 178 2.46 4.79 -2.12
CA ASP A 178 2.54 3.79 -1.07
C ASP A 178 3.77 2.91 -1.36
N VAL A 179 4.84 3.18 -0.62
CA VAL A 179 6.15 2.56 -0.85
C VAL A 179 6.23 1.14 -0.30
N LEU A 180 7.05 0.31 -0.92
CA LEU A 180 7.36 -1.03 -0.42
C LEU A 180 7.95 -0.97 0.99
N LYS A 181 7.57 -1.92 1.84
CA LYS A 181 8.30 -2.13 3.10
C LYS A 181 9.72 -2.61 2.80
N PRO A 182 10.72 -2.16 3.55
CA PRO A 182 12.12 -2.53 3.30
C PRO A 182 12.36 -4.05 3.23
N GLU A 183 11.58 -4.82 4.01
CA GLU A 183 11.71 -6.26 4.14
C GLU A 183 10.94 -7.04 3.08
N SER A 184 10.00 -6.42 2.35
CA SER A 184 9.05 -7.14 1.48
C SER A 184 9.73 -7.95 0.38
N ALA A 185 10.68 -7.35 -0.34
CA ALA A 185 11.38 -8.05 -1.43
C ALA A 185 12.19 -9.25 -0.89
N ALA A 186 12.86 -9.09 0.25
CA ALA A 186 13.62 -10.17 0.88
C ALA A 186 12.69 -11.31 1.37
N ALA A 187 11.55 -10.97 1.98
CA ALA A 187 10.56 -11.95 2.43
C ALA A 187 9.93 -12.72 1.25
N ILE A 188 9.62 -12.03 0.15
CA ILE A 188 9.10 -12.65 -1.07
C ILE A 188 10.13 -13.61 -1.65
N ALA A 189 11.39 -13.20 -1.76
CA ALA A 189 12.46 -14.07 -2.25
C ALA A 189 12.65 -15.32 -1.37
N GLN A 190 12.52 -15.20 -0.04
CA GLN A 190 12.57 -16.35 0.87
C GLN A 190 11.40 -17.32 0.65
N MET A 191 10.18 -16.82 0.46
CA MET A 191 9.02 -17.67 0.14
C MET A 191 9.24 -18.42 -1.18
N GLN A 192 9.76 -17.77 -2.21
CA GLN A 192 10.09 -18.39 -3.49
C GLN A 192 11.17 -19.47 -3.36
N GLN A 193 12.21 -19.24 -2.55
CA GLN A 193 13.23 -20.25 -2.23
C GLN A 193 12.64 -21.49 -1.52
N MET A 194 11.56 -21.32 -0.77
CA MET A 194 10.82 -22.43 -0.16
C MET A 194 9.89 -23.15 -1.15
N GLY A 195 9.86 -22.76 -2.42
CA GLY A 195 8.98 -23.31 -3.44
C GLY A 195 7.55 -22.77 -3.42
N ILE A 196 7.31 -21.66 -2.70
CA ILE A 196 6.00 -21.01 -2.61
C ILE A 196 5.90 -19.98 -3.71
N ARG A 197 4.89 -20.09 -4.58
CA ARG A 197 4.56 -19.07 -5.59
C ARG A 197 3.91 -17.88 -4.92
N VAL A 198 4.42 -16.68 -5.17
CA VAL A 198 3.93 -15.44 -4.55
C VAL A 198 3.11 -14.63 -5.54
N VAL A 199 1.84 -14.38 -5.22
CA VAL A 199 0.88 -13.64 -6.05
C VAL A 199 0.47 -12.37 -5.33
N MET A 200 0.62 -11.21 -5.95
CA MET A 200 0.15 -9.94 -5.41
C MET A 200 -1.28 -9.65 -5.87
N LEU A 201 -2.17 -9.32 -4.92
CA LEU A 201 -3.55 -8.88 -5.20
C LEU A 201 -3.67 -7.38 -4.90
N THR A 202 -4.28 -6.62 -5.83
CA THR A 202 -4.52 -5.18 -5.64
C THR A 202 -5.75 -4.69 -6.40
N GLY A 203 -6.42 -3.67 -5.86
CA GLY A 203 -7.46 -2.91 -6.56
C GLY A 203 -6.93 -1.86 -7.54
N ASP A 204 -5.61 -1.65 -7.60
CA ASP A 204 -4.99 -0.68 -8.50
C ASP A 204 -5.15 -1.08 -9.97
N ASN A 205 -4.93 -0.11 -10.87
CA ASN A 205 -4.85 -0.41 -12.29
C ASN A 205 -3.62 -1.29 -12.61
N GLN A 206 -3.70 -2.03 -13.71
CA GLN A 206 -2.69 -3.02 -14.13
C GLN A 206 -1.28 -2.43 -14.24
N ARG A 207 -1.15 -1.18 -14.71
CA ARG A 207 0.16 -0.51 -14.92
C ARG A 207 0.87 -0.24 -13.59
N THR A 208 0.16 0.34 -12.64
CA THR A 208 0.65 0.60 -11.27
C THR A 208 0.99 -0.69 -10.55
N ALA A 209 0.09 -1.68 -10.65
CA ALA A 209 0.27 -2.98 -10.02
C ALA A 209 1.52 -3.71 -10.54
N ASN A 210 1.73 -3.72 -11.86
CA ASN A 210 2.91 -4.34 -12.47
C ASN A 210 4.22 -3.65 -12.03
N ALA A 211 4.23 -2.32 -11.92
CA ALA A 211 5.41 -1.59 -11.47
C ALA A 211 5.81 -1.98 -10.04
N ILE A 212 4.82 -2.05 -9.13
CA ILE A 212 5.04 -2.44 -7.73
C ILE A 212 5.40 -3.93 -7.63
N GLY A 213 4.72 -4.79 -8.38
CA GLY A 213 5.00 -6.22 -8.41
C GLY A 213 6.42 -6.54 -8.88
N ALA A 214 6.89 -5.84 -9.92
CA ALA A 214 8.27 -5.98 -10.39
C ALA A 214 9.31 -5.52 -9.35
N GLN A 215 9.03 -4.42 -8.63
CA GLN A 215 9.90 -3.94 -7.55
C GLN A 215 9.91 -4.91 -6.36
N ALA A 216 8.78 -5.50 -6.03
CA ALA A 216 8.64 -6.47 -4.93
C ALA A 216 9.20 -7.85 -5.30
N GLY A 217 9.29 -8.18 -6.60
CA GLY A 217 9.77 -9.47 -7.10
C GLY A 217 8.75 -10.60 -7.01
N VAL A 218 7.43 -10.30 -7.05
CA VAL A 218 6.39 -11.33 -7.03
C VAL A 218 6.32 -12.10 -8.34
N ASP A 219 5.85 -13.36 -8.30
CA ASP A 219 5.73 -14.21 -9.50
C ASP A 219 4.56 -13.80 -10.39
N GLU A 220 3.48 -13.26 -9.79
CA GLU A 220 2.27 -12.88 -10.51
C GLU A 220 1.59 -11.67 -9.86
N VAL A 221 0.94 -10.86 -10.69
CA VAL A 221 0.16 -9.69 -10.28
C VAL A 221 -1.26 -9.79 -10.79
N ILE A 222 -2.24 -9.77 -9.89
CA ILE A 222 -3.66 -9.71 -10.21
C ILE A 222 -4.18 -8.34 -9.78
N ALA A 223 -4.41 -7.47 -10.77
CA ALA A 223 -4.80 -6.08 -10.60
C ALA A 223 -6.31 -5.87 -10.79
N GLY A 224 -6.83 -4.73 -10.35
CA GLY A 224 -8.23 -4.35 -10.53
C GLY A 224 -9.22 -5.18 -9.71
N VAL A 225 -8.75 -5.87 -8.67
CA VAL A 225 -9.58 -6.75 -7.83
C VAL A 225 -10.34 -5.92 -6.80
N LEU A 226 -11.65 -5.82 -6.95
CA LEU A 226 -12.50 -5.17 -5.97
C LEU A 226 -12.55 -5.97 -4.66
N PRO A 227 -12.82 -5.32 -3.51
CA PRO A 227 -12.86 -6.02 -2.21
C PRO A 227 -13.77 -7.27 -2.19
N GLY A 228 -14.95 -7.21 -2.84
CA GLY A 228 -15.87 -8.34 -2.94
C GLY A 228 -15.45 -9.45 -3.92
N GLU A 229 -14.47 -9.21 -4.78
CA GLU A 229 -14.00 -10.18 -5.78
C GLU A 229 -12.76 -10.96 -5.32
N LYS A 230 -12.11 -10.53 -4.23
CA LYS A 230 -10.90 -11.18 -3.71
C LYS A 230 -11.15 -12.66 -3.40
N GLU A 231 -12.32 -12.99 -2.84
CA GLU A 231 -12.68 -14.38 -2.57
C GLU A 231 -12.72 -15.24 -3.83
N ALA A 232 -13.31 -14.75 -4.92
CA ALA A 232 -13.37 -15.46 -6.20
C ALA A 232 -11.97 -15.73 -6.76
N VAL A 233 -11.06 -14.75 -6.67
CA VAL A 233 -9.66 -14.88 -7.07
C VAL A 233 -8.95 -15.94 -6.22
N ILE A 234 -9.14 -15.94 -4.91
CA ILE A 234 -8.56 -16.95 -4.02
C ILE A 234 -9.08 -18.35 -4.37
N ARG A 235 -10.39 -18.51 -4.60
CA ARG A 235 -10.98 -19.80 -5.04
C ARG A 235 -10.37 -20.27 -6.36
N GLN A 236 -10.11 -19.37 -7.30
CA GLN A 236 -9.43 -19.72 -8.55
C GLN A 236 -8.00 -20.17 -8.30
N LEU A 237 -7.23 -19.50 -7.45
CA LEU A 237 -5.87 -19.92 -7.09
C LEU A 237 -5.87 -21.26 -6.35
N GLN A 238 -6.89 -21.57 -5.54
CA GLN A 238 -7.03 -22.86 -4.85
C GLN A 238 -7.19 -24.06 -5.78
N THR A 239 -7.62 -23.85 -7.03
CA THR A 239 -7.63 -24.93 -8.03
C THR A 239 -6.21 -25.36 -8.48
N GLN A 240 -5.21 -24.51 -8.21
CA GLN A 240 -3.82 -24.71 -8.60
C GLN A 240 -2.93 -25.19 -7.45
N GLY A 241 -3.41 -25.08 -6.19
CA GLY A 241 -2.65 -25.49 -5.02
C GLY A 241 -3.22 -24.96 -3.72
N LYS A 242 -2.55 -25.26 -2.59
CA LYS A 242 -2.92 -24.72 -1.29
C LYS A 242 -2.51 -23.27 -1.17
N VAL A 243 -3.50 -22.40 -0.94
CA VAL A 243 -3.34 -20.95 -0.90
C VAL A 243 -3.37 -20.43 0.54
N ALA A 244 -2.42 -19.59 0.91
CA ALA A 244 -2.53 -18.70 2.06
C ALA A 244 -2.77 -17.27 1.58
N MET A 245 -3.77 -16.61 2.12
CA MET A 245 -3.98 -15.18 1.92
C MET A 245 -3.38 -14.40 3.08
N VAL A 246 -2.55 -13.41 2.76
CA VAL A 246 -1.93 -12.49 3.74
C VAL A 246 -2.41 -11.08 3.47
N GLY A 247 -2.88 -10.42 4.50
CA GLY A 247 -3.35 -9.04 4.38
C GLY A 247 -3.29 -8.28 5.71
N ALA A 248 -3.19 -6.94 5.64
CA ALA A 248 -3.22 -6.08 6.81
C ALA A 248 -4.63 -6.00 7.43
N VAL A 249 -4.70 -5.78 8.75
CA VAL A 249 -5.93 -5.79 9.54
C VAL A 249 -6.84 -4.57 9.32
N SER A 250 -6.48 -3.63 8.44
CA SER A 250 -7.23 -2.39 8.19
C SER A 250 -8.68 -2.57 7.68
N TYR A 251 -9.10 -3.82 7.39
CA TYR A 251 -10.47 -4.18 6.96
C TYR A 251 -11.07 -5.23 7.91
N THR A 252 -11.18 -4.93 9.19
CA THR A 252 -11.54 -5.89 10.24
C THR A 252 -12.94 -6.49 10.12
N HIS A 253 -13.89 -5.87 9.44
CA HIS A 253 -15.26 -6.38 9.35
C HIS A 253 -15.54 -7.32 8.19
N LEU A 254 -14.82 -7.24 7.08
CA LEU A 254 -15.04 -8.10 5.91
C LEU A 254 -14.19 -9.39 5.93
N ARG A 255 -13.03 -9.37 6.60
CA ARG A 255 -12.09 -10.51 6.62
C ARG A 255 -12.32 -11.51 7.74
N ALA A 256 -13.01 -11.13 8.80
CA ALA A 256 -13.34 -12.06 9.90
C ALA A 256 -14.26 -13.20 9.43
N HIS A 257 -15.07 -12.98 8.40
CA HIS A 257 -15.89 -14.02 7.77
C HIS A 257 -15.12 -14.89 6.78
N GLU A 258 -14.08 -14.34 6.13
CA GLU A 258 -13.30 -15.07 5.12
C GLU A 258 -12.33 -16.08 5.75
N THR A 259 -11.79 -15.78 6.94
CA THR A 259 -10.87 -16.69 7.65
C THR A 259 -11.57 -17.85 8.36
N ALA A 260 -12.86 -17.74 8.65
CA ALA A 260 -13.63 -18.80 9.30
C ALA A 260 -14.15 -19.87 8.34
N ALA A 261 -14.21 -19.57 7.03
CA ALA A 261 -14.78 -20.48 6.02
C ALA A 261 -13.73 -21.35 5.28
N ASN A 262 -12.43 -21.09 5.48
CA ASN A 262 -11.36 -21.70 4.68
C ASN A 262 -10.25 -22.39 5.51
N LEU A 263 -10.54 -22.76 6.76
CA LEU A 263 -9.65 -23.61 7.58
C LEU A 263 -10.25 -24.98 7.83
#